data_ebe7254d2220edc7eecc881fa5b7a454
#
_entry.id   ebe7254d2220edc7eecc881fa5b7a454
#
_cell.length_a   1.000
_cell.length_b   1.000
_cell.length_c   1.000
_cell.angle_alpha   90.00
_cell.angle_beta   90.00
_cell.angle_gamma   90.00
#
_symmetry.space_group_name_H-M   'P 1'
#
loop_
_entity.id
_entity.type
_entity.pdbx_description
1 polymer ?
#
loop_
_entity_poly.entity_id
_entity_poly.type
_entity_poly.pdbx_seq_one_letter_code
_entity_poly.pdbx_strand_id
1 'polypeptide(L)'
;IDTLKFGEEPDCRELKHLDTRITLEGGLDVGNTLWFLVSQTKLNKMRILKEMYTLPPNYIRELADEFIRYFKPHQRKRLKLYYDRAANSYKKIGQDVASQIKRAIEVDGDGKRTGWTVQLMSIGQANIGSNAEYNFMMELMSGKNQILPQLLIDRSACPNLKSQLEKTKTKTRNMRSGGNMIVKEKKTDGLPAHRLPK
;
A
#
# COMPACT_ATOMS: atom_id res chain seq x y z
N ILE A 1 8.46 -2.16 18.03
CA ILE A 1 7.13 -1.66 17.58
C ILE A 1 6.39 -0.97 18.73
N ASP A 2 6.99 -0.96 19.91
CA ASP A 2 6.39 -0.34 21.12
C ASP A 2 6.21 1.19 21.02
N THR A 3 6.60 1.79 19.92
CA THR A 3 6.57 3.25 19.74
C THR A 3 5.50 3.74 18.75
N LEU A 4 4.74 2.84 18.14
CA LEU A 4 3.63 3.23 17.28
C LEU A 4 2.41 3.57 18.14
N LYS A 5 2.35 4.80 18.59
CA LYS A 5 1.13 5.37 19.15
C LYS A 5 0.15 5.64 17.99
N PHE A 6 -0.63 4.61 17.65
CA PHE A 6 -1.73 4.79 16.74
C PHE A 6 -2.82 5.64 17.42
N GLY A 7 -2.97 6.85 16.98
CA GLY A 7 -4.19 7.64 17.06
C GLY A 7 -4.52 8.40 18.27
N GLU A 8 -3.63 8.75 19.05
CA GLU A 8 -3.77 9.93 19.92
C GLU A 8 -3.42 11.21 19.16
N GLU A 9 -2.95 11.07 17.92
CA GLU A 9 -2.53 12.20 17.12
C GLU A 9 -3.72 12.91 16.49
N PRO A 10 -3.85 14.23 16.72
CA PRO A 10 -4.89 15.07 16.11
C PRO A 10 -4.95 14.93 14.59
N ASP A 11 -3.83 14.62 13.98
CA ASP A 11 -3.65 14.50 12.55
C ASP A 11 -4.40 13.34 11.88
N CYS A 12 -4.66 12.24 12.61
CA CYS A 12 -5.52 11.18 12.09
C CYS A 12 -6.98 11.62 11.93
N ARG A 13 -7.40 12.66 12.63
CA ARG A 13 -8.71 13.29 12.46
C ARG A 13 -8.77 14.22 11.27
N GLU A 14 -7.65 14.81 10.90
CA GLU A 14 -7.52 15.68 9.71
C GLU A 14 -7.53 14.90 8.39
N LEU A 15 -7.41 13.57 8.41
CA LEU A 15 -7.57 12.75 7.23
C LEU A 15 -8.97 12.83 6.60
N LYS A 16 -9.95 13.34 7.35
CA LYS A 16 -11.25 13.73 6.80
C LYS A 16 -11.17 14.89 5.78
N HIS A 17 -10.08 15.64 5.78
CA HIS A 17 -9.82 16.73 4.86
C HIS A 17 -8.78 16.34 3.82
N LEU A 18 -9.16 15.34 3.00
CA LEU A 18 -8.43 14.95 1.81
C LEU A 18 -8.21 16.18 0.92
N ASP A 19 -6.95 16.51 0.60
CA ASP A 19 -6.69 17.53 -0.41
C ASP A 19 -6.96 16.97 -1.80
N THR A 20 -8.14 17.23 -2.32
CA THR A 20 -8.60 16.72 -3.61
C THR A 20 -7.80 17.25 -4.81
N ARG A 21 -6.92 18.23 -4.59
CA ARG A 21 -6.12 18.89 -5.65
C ARG A 21 -4.74 18.29 -5.84
N ILE A 22 -4.29 17.40 -4.96
CA ILE A 22 -2.98 16.76 -5.07
C ILE A 22 -3.09 15.31 -5.60
N THR A 23 -2.03 14.83 -6.19
CA THR A 23 -1.95 13.45 -6.72
C THR A 23 -2.05 12.44 -5.59
N LEU A 24 -2.78 11.34 -5.82
CA LEU A 24 -2.78 10.17 -4.94
C LEU A 24 -1.57 9.28 -5.23
N GLU A 25 -1.11 8.59 -4.19
CA GLU A 25 -0.08 7.56 -4.26
C GLU A 25 -0.71 6.24 -3.84
N GLY A 26 -0.51 5.20 -4.62
CA GLY A 26 -1.05 3.87 -4.35
C GLY A 26 0.04 2.84 -4.23
N GLY A 27 -0.04 2.00 -3.22
CA GLY A 27 0.82 0.84 -3.05
C GLY A 27 0.02 -0.44 -3.22
N LEU A 28 0.44 -1.29 -4.18
CA LEU A 28 -0.22 -2.53 -4.52
C LEU A 28 0.65 -3.72 -4.12
N ASP A 29 0.10 -4.60 -3.30
CA ASP A 29 0.65 -5.93 -3.03
C ASP A 29 -0.20 -6.99 -3.76
N VAL A 30 0.50 -7.82 -4.55
CA VAL A 30 -0.12 -8.84 -5.40
C VAL A 30 0.17 -10.22 -4.85
N GLY A 31 -0.86 -10.86 -4.34
CA GLY A 31 -0.82 -12.22 -3.82
C GLY A 31 -2.13 -12.96 -4.13
N ASN A 32 -2.51 -13.90 -3.27
CA ASN A 32 -3.83 -14.53 -3.32
C ASN A 32 -4.96 -13.51 -3.07
N THR A 33 -4.64 -12.45 -2.37
CA THR A 33 -5.47 -11.27 -2.15
C THR A 33 -4.76 -10.09 -2.78
N LEU A 34 -5.47 -9.24 -3.49
CA LEU A 34 -4.94 -7.94 -3.90
C LEU A 34 -5.15 -6.95 -2.75
N TRP A 35 -4.06 -6.33 -2.32
CA TRP A 35 -4.11 -5.25 -1.34
C TRP A 35 -3.66 -3.95 -1.96
N PHE A 36 -4.42 -2.93 -1.68
CA PHE A 36 -4.19 -1.61 -2.23
C PHE A 36 -4.32 -0.56 -1.13
N LEU A 37 -3.22 0.10 -0.83
CA LEU A 37 -3.16 1.23 0.08
C LEU A 37 -3.12 2.52 -0.71
N VAL A 38 -3.98 3.46 -0.40
CA VAL A 38 -3.99 4.78 -1.02
C VAL A 38 -3.55 5.83 -0.03
N SER A 39 -2.58 6.64 -0.43
CA SER A 39 -1.97 7.67 0.40
C SER A 39 -1.84 9.00 -0.31
N GLN A 40 -1.53 10.02 0.48
CA GLN A 40 -1.07 11.33 0.02
C GLN A 40 0.11 11.79 0.85
N THR A 41 1.12 12.36 0.17
CA THR A 41 2.27 12.98 0.83
C THR A 41 2.20 14.50 0.64
N LYS A 42 2.16 15.24 1.75
CA LYS A 42 2.15 16.70 1.77
C LYS A 42 2.78 17.22 3.07
N LEU A 43 3.62 18.25 2.97
CA LEU A 43 4.25 18.90 4.12
C LEU A 43 4.98 17.91 5.05
N ASN A 44 5.79 17.06 4.46
CA ASN A 44 6.54 16.01 5.17
C ASN A 44 5.65 15.03 5.98
N LYS A 45 4.38 14.88 5.61
CA LYS A 45 3.45 13.93 6.20
C LYS A 45 2.91 13.00 5.10
N MET A 46 3.09 11.69 5.28
CA MET A 46 2.50 10.66 4.44
C MET A 46 1.24 10.12 5.11
N ARG A 47 0.10 10.37 4.52
CA ARG A 47 -1.21 9.99 5.05
C ARG A 47 -1.75 8.80 4.30
N ILE A 48 -1.90 7.67 4.97
CA ILE A 48 -2.61 6.50 4.44
C ILE A 48 -4.11 6.73 4.63
N LEU A 49 -4.81 6.95 3.54
CA LEU A 49 -6.20 7.40 3.52
C LEU A 49 -7.19 6.25 3.47
N LYS A 50 -6.82 5.16 2.80
CA LYS A 50 -7.73 4.03 2.59
C LYS A 50 -6.94 2.77 2.27
N GLU A 51 -7.31 1.67 2.91
CA GLU A 51 -6.97 0.33 2.46
C GLU A 51 -8.15 -0.28 1.71
N MET A 52 -7.84 -0.99 0.65
CA MET A 52 -8.78 -1.75 -0.15
C MET A 52 -8.20 -3.14 -0.38
N TYR A 53 -9.04 -4.16 -0.39
CA TYR A 53 -8.60 -5.51 -0.70
C TYR A 53 -9.73 -6.29 -1.36
N THR A 54 -9.35 -7.18 -2.26
CA THR A 54 -10.31 -8.03 -2.96
C THR A 54 -9.79 -9.47 -3.06
N LEU A 55 -10.71 -10.40 -3.09
CA LEU A 55 -10.47 -11.84 -3.18
C LEU A 55 -10.84 -12.37 -4.58
N PRO A 56 -10.27 -13.54 -5.01
CA PRO A 56 -10.71 -14.20 -6.23
C PRO A 56 -12.24 -14.45 -6.24
N PRO A 57 -12.90 -14.50 -7.43
CA PRO A 57 -12.30 -14.47 -8.76
C PRO A 57 -12.20 -13.08 -9.42
N ASN A 58 -12.91 -12.06 -8.96
CA ASN A 58 -13.12 -10.81 -9.71
C ASN A 58 -12.32 -9.63 -9.18
N TYR A 59 -11.16 -9.85 -8.60
CA TYR A 59 -10.53 -8.86 -7.76
C TYR A 59 -10.04 -7.58 -8.45
N ILE A 60 -9.62 -7.62 -9.71
CA ILE A 60 -9.07 -6.42 -10.37
C ILE A 60 -10.16 -5.39 -10.61
N ARG A 61 -11.31 -5.82 -11.14
CA ARG A 61 -12.42 -4.91 -11.43
C ARG A 61 -13.05 -4.35 -10.16
N GLU A 62 -13.33 -5.21 -9.19
CA GLU A 62 -13.90 -4.80 -7.90
C GLU A 62 -13.01 -3.80 -7.17
N LEU A 63 -11.68 -4.04 -7.15
CA LEU A 63 -10.71 -3.12 -6.56
C LEU A 63 -10.73 -1.75 -7.24
N ALA A 64 -10.75 -1.74 -8.58
CA ALA A 64 -10.81 -0.52 -9.36
C ALA A 64 -12.12 0.24 -9.13
N ASP A 65 -13.25 -0.46 -9.07
CA ASP A 65 -14.56 0.15 -8.85
C ASP A 65 -14.68 0.73 -7.43
N GLU A 66 -14.14 0.03 -6.43
CA GLU A 66 -14.07 0.56 -5.07
C GLU A 66 -13.23 1.84 -5.02
N PHE A 67 -12.06 1.84 -5.67
CA PHE A 67 -11.19 3.01 -5.75
C PHE A 67 -11.89 4.20 -6.42
N ILE A 68 -12.49 3.98 -7.59
CA ILE A 68 -13.20 5.02 -8.36
C ILE A 68 -14.35 5.61 -7.54
N ARG A 69 -15.12 4.75 -6.88
CA ARG A 69 -16.26 5.15 -6.06
C ARG A 69 -15.82 5.95 -4.82
N TYR A 70 -14.82 5.46 -4.11
CA TYR A 70 -14.33 6.10 -2.88
C TYR A 70 -13.71 7.48 -3.16
N PHE A 71 -12.89 7.58 -4.20
CA PHE A 71 -12.23 8.82 -4.59
C PHE A 71 -12.98 9.61 -5.67
N LYS A 72 -14.28 9.35 -5.84
CA LYS A 72 -15.12 10.10 -6.80
C LYS A 72 -15.03 11.63 -6.63
N PRO A 73 -15.00 12.19 -5.40
CA PRO A 73 -14.91 13.64 -5.18
C PRO A 73 -13.53 14.23 -5.50
N HIS A 74 -12.52 13.38 -5.74
CA HIS A 74 -11.16 13.84 -5.98
C HIS A 74 -11.06 14.62 -7.29
N GLN A 75 -10.54 15.89 -7.23
CA GLN A 75 -10.49 16.78 -8.38
C GLN A 75 -9.33 16.42 -9.32
N ARG A 76 -8.12 16.23 -8.75
CA ARG A 76 -6.94 15.86 -9.50
C ARG A 76 -6.87 14.34 -9.66
N LYS A 77 -7.57 13.81 -10.63
CA LYS A 77 -7.67 12.37 -10.89
C LYS A 77 -6.38 11.77 -11.44
N ARG A 78 -5.32 11.84 -10.64
CA ARG A 78 -4.01 11.24 -10.92
C ARG A 78 -3.58 10.33 -9.79
N LEU A 79 -3.11 9.14 -10.14
CA LEU A 79 -2.61 8.12 -9.23
C LEU A 79 -1.21 7.69 -9.66
N LYS A 80 -0.25 7.76 -8.75
CA LYS A 80 1.06 7.10 -8.89
C LYS A 80 0.95 5.72 -8.25
N LEU A 81 1.10 4.66 -9.02
CA LEU A 81 0.97 3.28 -8.57
C LEU A 81 2.33 2.63 -8.39
N TYR A 82 2.65 2.31 -7.14
CA TYR A 82 3.82 1.55 -6.72
C TYR A 82 3.42 0.09 -6.47
N TYR A 83 4.26 -0.85 -6.88
CA TYR A 83 3.98 -2.28 -6.76
C TYR A 83 5.29 -3.09 -6.73
N ASP A 84 5.24 -4.32 -6.23
CA ASP A 84 6.39 -5.21 -6.20
C ASP A 84 6.59 -5.95 -7.54
N ARG A 85 7.71 -6.69 -7.65
CA ARG A 85 8.02 -7.46 -8.88
C ARG A 85 7.01 -8.57 -9.16
N ALA A 86 6.32 -9.10 -8.16
CA ALA A 86 5.31 -10.11 -8.37
C ALA A 86 4.19 -9.59 -9.29
N ALA A 87 3.85 -8.30 -9.18
CA ALA A 87 2.88 -7.66 -10.06
C ALA A 87 3.30 -7.63 -11.53
N ASN A 88 4.61 -7.59 -11.82
CA ASN A 88 5.15 -7.66 -13.19
C ASN A 88 5.24 -9.11 -13.71
N SER A 89 5.38 -10.07 -12.82
CA SER A 89 5.64 -11.49 -13.16
C SER A 89 4.35 -12.29 -13.36
N TYR A 90 3.27 -11.88 -12.70
CA TYR A 90 1.98 -12.56 -12.80
C TYR A 90 1.25 -12.14 -14.08
N LYS A 91 1.59 -12.81 -15.17
CA LYS A 91 0.88 -12.67 -16.44
C LYS A 91 -0.36 -13.55 -16.43
N LYS A 92 -1.48 -13.04 -15.94
CA LYS A 92 -2.78 -13.60 -16.27
C LYS A 92 -3.25 -12.93 -17.57
N ILE A 93 -3.46 -13.73 -18.61
CA ILE A 93 -4.02 -13.26 -19.91
C ILE A 93 -3.11 -12.21 -20.59
N GLY A 94 -1.81 -12.44 -20.65
CA GLY A 94 -0.90 -11.66 -21.51
C GLY A 94 -0.48 -10.28 -21.01
N GLN A 95 -1.05 -9.77 -19.93
CA GLN A 95 -0.67 -8.50 -19.30
C GLN A 95 -0.34 -8.72 -17.82
N ASP A 96 0.60 -7.94 -17.29
CA ASP A 96 0.89 -7.93 -15.87
C ASP A 96 -0.27 -7.33 -15.06
N VAL A 97 -0.37 -7.68 -13.77
CA VAL A 97 -1.47 -7.26 -12.89
C VAL A 97 -1.52 -5.75 -12.72
N ALA A 98 -0.35 -5.08 -12.66
CA ALA A 98 -0.30 -3.64 -12.50
C ALA A 98 -0.88 -2.90 -13.72
N SER A 99 -0.58 -3.38 -14.94
CA SER A 99 -1.18 -2.85 -16.17
C SER A 99 -2.67 -3.10 -16.25
N GLN A 100 -3.14 -4.25 -15.78
CA GLN A 100 -4.57 -4.56 -15.73
C GLN A 100 -5.31 -3.63 -14.75
N ILE A 101 -4.76 -3.39 -13.55
CA ILE A 101 -5.32 -2.45 -12.58
C ILE A 101 -5.32 -1.02 -13.11
N LYS A 102 -4.20 -0.59 -13.74
CA LYS A 102 -4.14 0.72 -14.41
C LYS A 102 -5.32 0.87 -15.38
N ARG A 103 -5.48 -0.09 -16.29
CA ARG A 103 -6.56 -0.06 -17.28
C ARG A 103 -7.94 -0.06 -16.61
N ALA A 104 -8.15 -0.88 -15.57
CA ALA A 104 -9.42 -0.96 -14.87
C ALA A 104 -9.78 0.32 -14.10
N ILE A 105 -8.79 1.09 -13.64
CA ILE A 105 -9.02 2.41 -13.03
C ILE A 105 -9.27 3.48 -14.07
N GLU A 106 -8.58 3.45 -15.22
CA GLU A 106 -8.71 4.46 -16.28
C GLU A 106 -9.99 4.29 -17.13
N VAL A 107 -10.48 3.05 -17.21
CA VAL A 107 -11.67 2.68 -18.01
C VAL A 107 -12.60 1.83 -17.15
N ASP A 108 -13.86 2.22 -17.05
CA ASP A 108 -14.88 1.49 -16.29
C ASP A 108 -15.34 0.19 -16.98
N GLY A 109 -16.29 -0.52 -16.34
CA GLY A 109 -16.84 -1.78 -16.86
C GLY A 109 -17.57 -1.64 -18.20
N ASP A 110 -18.08 -0.45 -18.49
CA ASP A 110 -18.81 -0.13 -19.73
C ASP A 110 -17.89 0.40 -20.84
N GLY A 111 -16.57 0.43 -20.61
CA GLY A 111 -15.60 0.93 -21.58
C GLY A 111 -15.47 2.45 -21.63
N LYS A 112 -16.10 3.17 -20.71
CA LYS A 112 -15.99 4.64 -20.58
C LYS A 112 -14.77 5.05 -19.81
N ARG A 113 -14.16 6.16 -20.19
CA ARG A 113 -13.08 6.77 -19.41
C ARG A 113 -13.59 7.32 -18.08
N THR A 114 -12.95 6.96 -17.00
CA THR A 114 -13.28 7.40 -15.64
C THR A 114 -12.77 8.81 -15.32
N GLY A 115 -11.86 9.31 -16.16
CA GLY A 115 -11.11 10.54 -15.93
C GLY A 115 -9.83 10.35 -15.11
N TRP A 116 -9.61 9.19 -14.49
CA TRP A 116 -8.35 8.88 -13.82
C TRP A 116 -7.22 8.64 -14.81
N THR A 117 -6.01 9.02 -14.41
CA THR A 117 -4.75 8.69 -15.09
C THR A 117 -3.83 8.01 -14.09
N VAL A 118 -3.36 6.81 -14.41
CA VAL A 118 -2.48 6.01 -13.56
C VAL A 118 -1.08 5.96 -14.15
N GLN A 119 -0.10 6.37 -13.36
CA GLN A 119 1.31 6.27 -13.68
C GLN A 119 1.92 5.08 -12.93
N LEU A 120 2.47 4.12 -13.65
CA LEU A 120 3.17 2.97 -13.07
C LEU A 120 4.58 3.41 -12.66
N MET A 121 4.90 3.32 -11.36
CA MET A 121 6.14 3.88 -10.80
C MET A 121 7.24 2.84 -10.60
N SER A 122 6.89 1.55 -10.52
CA SER A 122 7.86 0.47 -10.22
C SER A 122 8.41 -0.24 -11.44
N ILE A 123 8.22 0.32 -12.64
CA ILE A 123 8.77 -0.25 -13.88
C ILE A 123 10.31 -0.17 -13.82
N GLY A 124 10.96 -1.33 -13.96
CA GLY A 124 12.42 -1.41 -14.00
C GLY A 124 13.12 -1.20 -12.65
N GLN A 125 12.40 -1.02 -11.56
CA GLN A 125 12.99 -0.89 -10.24
C GLN A 125 13.40 -2.26 -9.68
N ALA A 126 14.57 -2.31 -9.03
CA ALA A 126 15.01 -3.48 -8.29
C ALA A 126 14.22 -3.62 -6.98
N ASN A 127 14.01 -4.87 -6.53
CA ASN A 127 13.44 -5.10 -5.21
C ASN A 127 14.44 -4.72 -4.12
N ILE A 128 13.95 -4.06 -3.09
CA ILE A 128 14.68 -3.83 -1.86
C ILE A 128 14.73 -5.17 -1.10
N GLY A 129 15.92 -5.53 -0.59
CA GLY A 129 16.05 -6.73 0.25
C GLY A 129 15.24 -6.60 1.54
N SER A 130 14.71 -7.74 2.03
CA SER A 130 13.80 -7.74 3.19
C SER A 130 14.36 -7.07 4.45
N ASN A 131 15.68 -7.15 4.69
CA ASN A 131 16.30 -6.47 5.83
C ASN A 131 16.33 -4.94 5.64
N ALA A 132 16.62 -4.46 4.44
CA ALA A 132 16.60 -3.04 4.13
C ALA A 132 15.17 -2.47 4.20
N GLU A 133 14.19 -3.23 3.70
CA GLU A 133 12.76 -2.90 3.83
C GLU A 133 12.34 -2.79 5.30
N TYR A 134 12.73 -3.76 6.12
CA TYR A 134 12.44 -3.75 7.55
C TYR A 134 13.06 -2.54 8.26
N ASN A 135 14.35 -2.29 8.03
CA ASN A 135 15.04 -1.15 8.64
C ASN A 135 14.42 0.18 8.21
N PHE A 136 14.10 0.33 6.93
CA PHE A 136 13.40 1.51 6.42
C PHE A 136 12.05 1.72 7.09
N MET A 137 11.26 0.65 7.24
CA MET A 137 9.98 0.73 7.93
C MET A 137 10.12 1.11 9.40
N MET A 138 11.11 0.52 10.10
CA MET A 138 11.38 0.88 11.50
C MET A 138 11.78 2.34 11.64
N GLU A 139 12.58 2.85 10.71
CA GLU A 139 13.02 4.24 10.70
C GLU A 139 11.84 5.19 10.39
N LEU A 140 11.04 4.88 9.37
CA LEU A 140 9.83 5.63 9.03
C LEU A 140 8.85 5.69 10.22
N MET A 141 8.63 4.55 10.87
CA MET A 141 7.70 4.43 11.99
C MET A 141 8.22 5.06 13.29
N SER A 142 9.52 5.19 13.44
CA SER A 142 10.11 5.84 14.61
C SER A 142 9.84 7.34 14.66
N GLY A 143 9.59 7.96 13.51
CA GLY A 143 9.43 9.41 13.38
C GLY A 143 10.67 10.24 13.74
N LYS A 144 11.82 9.59 13.98
CA LYS A 144 13.06 10.27 14.40
C LYS A 144 13.84 10.87 13.23
N ASN A 145 13.71 10.28 12.05
CA ASN A 145 14.40 10.76 10.87
C ASN A 145 13.60 11.89 10.21
N GLN A 146 14.10 13.11 10.33
CA GLN A 146 13.44 14.31 9.77
C GLN A 146 13.41 14.36 8.24
N ILE A 147 14.23 13.54 7.57
CA ILE A 147 14.23 13.43 6.10
C ILE A 147 13.02 12.61 5.62
N LEU A 148 12.59 11.63 6.43
CA LEU A 148 11.43 10.81 6.11
C LEU A 148 10.13 11.50 6.52
N PRO A 149 9.05 11.33 5.75
CA PRO A 149 7.76 11.89 6.11
C PRO A 149 7.22 11.20 7.38
N GLN A 150 6.52 11.95 8.21
CA GLN A 150 5.75 11.39 9.31
C GLN A 150 4.62 10.51 8.74
N LEU A 151 4.54 9.26 9.18
CA LEU A 151 3.50 8.33 8.76
C LEU A 151 2.24 8.51 9.62
N LEU A 152 1.12 8.79 8.96
CA LEU A 152 -0.21 8.90 9.57
C LEU A 152 -1.15 7.91 8.91
N ILE A 153 -1.97 7.22 9.70
CA ILE A 153 -2.87 6.17 9.20
C ILE A 153 -4.30 6.47 9.65
N ASP A 154 -5.23 6.54 8.71
CA ASP A 154 -6.65 6.59 9.02
C ASP A 154 -7.11 5.26 9.63
N ARG A 155 -7.43 5.28 10.91
CA ARG A 155 -7.81 4.07 11.66
C ARG A 155 -9.11 3.45 11.20
N SER A 156 -10.05 4.27 10.81
CA SER A 156 -11.38 3.83 10.40
C SER A 156 -11.38 3.28 8.99
N ALA A 157 -10.54 3.86 8.13
CA ALA A 157 -10.41 3.46 6.73
C ALA A 157 -9.32 2.39 6.49
N CYS A 158 -8.44 2.14 7.49
CA CYS A 158 -7.33 1.18 7.40
C CYS A 158 -7.25 0.25 8.64
N PRO A 159 -8.33 -0.45 9.03
CA PRO A 159 -8.36 -1.25 10.25
C PRO A 159 -7.44 -2.47 10.18
N ASN A 160 -7.32 -3.10 9.01
CA ASN A 160 -6.47 -4.28 8.84
C ASN A 160 -4.99 -3.90 8.85
N LEU A 161 -4.60 -2.83 8.16
CA LEU A 161 -3.23 -2.32 8.18
C LEU A 161 -2.79 -2.05 9.63
N LYS A 162 -3.63 -1.33 10.40
CA LYS A 162 -3.36 -1.07 11.81
C LYS A 162 -3.16 -2.37 12.59
N SER A 163 -4.12 -3.30 12.51
CA SER A 163 -4.05 -4.58 13.21
C SER A 163 -2.79 -5.38 12.85
N GLN A 164 -2.35 -5.32 11.61
CA GLN A 164 -1.15 -6.04 11.18
C GLN A 164 0.13 -5.40 11.70
N LEU A 165 0.24 -4.07 11.65
CA LEU A 165 1.38 -3.37 12.20
C LEU A 165 1.53 -3.64 13.71
N GLU A 166 0.43 -3.66 14.47
CA GLU A 166 0.43 -3.96 15.90
C GLU A 166 0.80 -5.41 16.23
N LYS A 167 0.41 -6.35 15.39
CA LYS A 167 0.56 -7.79 15.65
C LYS A 167 1.76 -8.43 14.95
N THR A 168 2.44 -7.72 14.04
CA THR A 168 3.60 -8.28 13.33
C THR A 168 4.77 -8.45 14.28
N LYS A 169 5.20 -9.70 14.46
CA LYS A 169 6.39 -10.06 15.22
C LYS A 169 7.52 -10.39 14.26
N THR A 170 8.75 -10.09 14.65
CA THR A 170 9.95 -10.50 13.92
C THR A 170 10.56 -11.72 14.58
N LYS A 171 10.93 -12.73 13.80
CA LYS A 171 11.77 -13.82 14.23
C LYS A 171 13.15 -13.65 13.63
N THR A 172 14.17 -13.75 14.48
CA THR A 172 15.55 -13.87 14.04
C THR A 172 15.84 -15.33 13.78
N ARG A 173 16.22 -15.68 12.56
CA ARG A 173 16.65 -17.05 12.21
C ARG A 173 18.16 -17.01 12.01
N ASN A 174 18.87 -17.82 12.79
CA ASN A 174 20.30 -18.00 12.60
C ASN A 174 20.54 -18.72 11.26
N MET A 175 21.28 -18.11 10.37
CA MET A 175 21.76 -18.79 9.17
C MET A 175 22.95 -19.68 9.51
N ARG A 176 23.08 -20.82 8.84
CA ARG A 176 24.24 -21.71 8.93
C ARG A 176 25.58 -21.02 8.56
N SER A 177 25.50 -19.86 7.92
CA SER A 177 26.64 -19.03 7.50
C SER A 177 27.01 -17.90 8.49
N GLY A 178 26.49 -17.92 9.72
CA GLY A 178 26.85 -16.92 10.75
C GLY A 178 26.15 -15.57 10.64
N GLY A 179 25.21 -15.42 9.71
CA GLY A 179 24.37 -14.22 9.59
C GLY A 179 23.00 -14.40 10.22
N ASN A 180 22.44 -13.36 10.79
CA ASN A 180 21.06 -13.34 11.28
C ASN A 180 20.14 -12.76 10.19
N MET A 181 19.12 -13.52 9.79
CA MET A 181 18.08 -13.05 8.90
C MET A 181 16.79 -12.79 9.67
N ILE A 182 16.22 -11.61 9.50
CA ILE A 182 14.92 -11.27 10.06
C ILE A 182 13.84 -11.90 9.19
N VAL A 183 13.07 -12.82 9.74
CA VAL A 183 11.97 -13.48 9.06
C VAL A 183 10.65 -12.99 9.66
N LYS A 184 9.77 -12.44 8.83
CA LYS A 184 8.40 -12.12 9.26
C LYS A 184 7.65 -13.41 9.57
N GLU A 185 7.07 -13.51 10.74
CA GLU A 185 6.24 -14.64 11.10
C GLU A 185 4.94 -14.62 10.31
N LYS A 186 4.63 -15.69 9.58
CA LYS A 186 3.29 -15.86 9.01
C LYS A 186 2.28 -16.01 10.15
N LYS A 187 1.25 -15.20 10.14
CA LYS A 187 0.15 -15.37 11.06
C LYS A 187 -0.63 -16.64 10.79
N THR A 188 -1.06 -17.28 11.87
CA THR A 188 -1.92 -18.47 11.86
C THR A 188 -3.38 -18.20 11.54
N ASP A 189 -3.77 -16.94 11.39
CA ASP A 189 -5.19 -16.52 11.30
C ASP A 189 -5.72 -16.41 9.84
N GLY A 190 -5.07 -17.01 8.87
CA GLY A 190 -5.55 -17.10 7.47
C GLY A 190 -5.48 -15.80 6.66
N LEU A 191 -5.13 -14.67 7.26
CA LEU A 191 -4.88 -13.43 6.53
C LEU A 191 -3.41 -13.37 6.09
N PRO A 192 -3.12 -13.08 4.82
CA PRO A 192 -1.76 -12.99 4.34
C PRO A 192 -1.00 -11.89 5.07
N ALA A 193 0.29 -12.14 5.35
CA ALA A 193 1.18 -11.11 5.87
C ALA A 193 1.34 -10.04 4.79
N HIS A 194 0.84 -8.83 5.06
CA HIS A 194 0.93 -7.75 4.09
C HIS A 194 2.28 -7.07 4.17
N ARG A 195 2.84 -6.89 2.99
CA ARG A 195 3.93 -5.96 2.80
C ARG A 195 3.31 -4.57 2.62
N LEU A 196 3.82 -3.61 3.35
CA LEU A 196 3.55 -2.23 2.99
C LEU A 196 4.10 -1.98 1.58
N PRO A 197 3.44 -1.15 0.78
CA PRO A 197 3.97 -0.79 -0.53
C PRO A 197 5.38 -0.22 -0.36
N LYS A 198 6.27 -0.67 -1.22
CA LYS A 198 7.67 -0.25 -1.25
C LYS A 198 7.81 1.15 -1.79
#